data_402ac0260349fb98b5aba0f5aa333b93
#
_entry.id   402ac0260349fb98b5aba0f5aa333b93
#
_cell.length_a   1.000
_cell.length_b   1.000
_cell.length_c   1.000
_cell.angle_alpha   90.00
_cell.angle_beta   90.00
_cell.angle_gamma   90.00
#
_symmetry.space_group_name_H-M   'P 1'
#
loop_
_entity.id
_entity.type
_entity.pdbx_description
1 polymer ?
#
loop_
_entity_poly.entity_id
_entity_poly.type
_entity_poly.pdbx_seq_one_letter_code
_entity_poly.pdbx_strand_id
1 'polypeptide(L)'
;MPADAAENRTKQRLSRALKELLRKKPLDQIRVRELTELCGLRRQSFYYHFKDVYDLFDWSVRQERELLLRRQDEFLTFQGAVWDLLDYTAENRPYYVAFWKHQGHQGLRHILGDAVEGLS
;
A
#
# COMPACT_ATOMS: atom_id res chain seq x y z
N MET A 1 19.79 -6.88 -10.27
CA MET A 1 20.81 -6.50 -9.30
C MET A 1 20.49 -7.10 -7.96
N PRO A 2 21.41 -7.90 -7.38
CA PRO A 2 21.10 -8.59 -6.12
C PRO A 2 20.75 -7.65 -4.96
N ALA A 3 21.45 -6.52 -4.84
CA ALA A 3 21.20 -5.56 -3.76
C ALA A 3 19.80 -4.95 -3.86
N ASP A 4 19.40 -4.56 -5.06
CA ASP A 4 18.07 -3.95 -5.29
C ASP A 4 16.94 -4.96 -5.03
N ALA A 5 17.16 -6.21 -5.43
CA ALA A 5 16.20 -7.28 -5.19
C ALA A 5 16.05 -7.59 -3.70
N ALA A 6 17.14 -7.58 -2.95
CA ALA A 6 17.14 -7.82 -1.51
C ALA A 6 16.43 -6.67 -0.77
N GLU A 7 16.72 -5.43 -1.13
CA GLU A 7 16.07 -4.25 -0.56
C GLU A 7 14.58 -4.27 -0.83
N ASN A 8 14.20 -4.58 -2.05
CA ASN A 8 12.80 -4.62 -2.46
C ASN A 8 12.04 -5.73 -1.71
N ARG A 9 12.66 -6.89 -1.52
CA ARG A 9 12.05 -7.98 -0.73
C ARG A 9 11.82 -7.57 0.72
N THR A 10 12.77 -6.87 1.33
CA THR A 10 12.66 -6.37 2.70
C THR A 10 11.50 -5.38 2.81
N LYS A 11 11.41 -4.45 1.88
CA LYS A 11 10.31 -3.49 1.83
C LYS A 11 8.96 -4.18 1.67
N GLN A 12 8.87 -5.19 0.82
CA GLN A 12 7.64 -5.94 0.61
C GLN A 12 7.24 -6.72 1.85
N ARG A 13 8.20 -7.32 2.56
CA ARG A 13 7.92 -8.01 3.83
C ARG A 13 7.36 -7.06 4.87
N LEU A 14 7.95 -5.88 4.99
CA LEU A 14 7.46 -4.84 5.89
C LEU A 14 6.05 -4.38 5.51
N SER A 15 5.79 -4.23 4.22
CA SER A 15 4.46 -3.87 3.72
C SER A 15 3.42 -4.94 4.06
N ARG A 16 3.74 -6.21 3.92
CA ARG A 16 2.85 -7.32 4.29
C ARG A 16 2.57 -7.32 5.80
N ALA A 17 3.60 -7.10 6.60
CA ALA A 17 3.44 -7.02 8.06
C ALA A 17 2.52 -5.86 8.43
N LEU A 18 2.66 -4.72 7.76
CA LEU A 18 1.80 -3.58 7.96
C LEU A 18 0.34 -3.91 7.65
N LYS A 19 0.07 -4.59 6.55
CA LYS A 19 -1.29 -5.01 6.18
C LYS A 19 -1.89 -5.93 7.24
N GLU A 20 -1.10 -6.86 7.77
CA GLU A 20 -1.56 -7.76 8.84
C GLU A 20 -1.94 -6.98 10.10
N LEU A 21 -1.11 -6.03 10.51
CA LEU A 21 -1.38 -5.22 11.69
C LEU A 21 -2.59 -4.31 11.50
N LEU A 22 -2.79 -3.80 10.29
CA LEU A 22 -3.94 -2.95 9.97
C LEU A 22 -5.28 -3.68 10.10
N ARG A 23 -5.27 -5.00 10.01
CA ARG A 23 -6.47 -5.81 10.26
C ARG A 23 -6.88 -5.78 11.73
N LYS A 24 -5.92 -5.52 12.62
CA LYS A 24 -6.12 -5.58 14.07
C LYS A 24 -6.27 -4.21 14.71
N LYS A 25 -5.61 -3.18 14.16
CA LYS A 25 -5.61 -1.86 14.76
C LYS A 25 -5.32 -0.76 13.73
N PRO A 26 -5.69 0.49 14.05
CA PRO A 26 -5.48 1.61 13.12
C PRO A 26 -4.01 1.96 12.96
N LEU A 27 -3.70 2.65 11.87
CA LEU A 27 -2.35 3.00 11.46
C LEU A 27 -1.58 3.76 12.53
N ASP A 28 -2.24 4.70 13.20
CA ASP A 28 -1.61 5.55 14.22
C ASP A 28 -1.20 4.78 15.48
N GLN A 29 -1.68 3.55 15.64
CA GLN A 29 -1.33 2.69 16.76
C GLN A 29 -0.29 1.63 16.40
N ILE A 30 0.12 1.56 15.15
CA ILE A 30 1.12 0.60 14.69
C ILE A 30 2.51 1.17 14.93
N ARG A 31 3.38 0.36 15.52
CA ARG A 31 4.74 0.77 15.85
C ARG A 31 5.76 0.02 15.02
N VAL A 32 6.90 0.66 14.77
CA VAL A 32 8.02 0.06 14.03
C VAL A 32 8.45 -1.26 14.68
N ARG A 33 8.47 -1.32 16.00
CA ARG A 33 8.83 -2.51 16.74
C ARG A 33 7.96 -3.72 16.35
N GLU A 34 6.66 -3.51 16.22
CA GLU A 34 5.74 -4.58 15.85
C GLU A 34 6.01 -5.10 14.44
N LEU A 35 6.28 -4.18 13.51
CA LEU A 35 6.60 -4.52 12.14
C LEU A 35 7.88 -5.33 12.05
N THR A 36 8.93 -4.89 12.73
CA THR A 36 10.22 -5.56 12.71
C THR A 36 10.18 -6.92 13.39
N GLU A 37 9.41 -7.05 14.47
CA GLU A 37 9.23 -8.35 15.13
C GLU A 37 8.55 -9.36 14.21
N LEU A 38 7.51 -8.95 13.49
CA LEU A 38 6.83 -9.82 12.54
C LEU A 38 7.74 -10.26 11.38
N CYS A 39 8.66 -9.43 10.98
CA CYS A 39 9.58 -9.70 9.87
C CYS A 39 10.88 -10.36 10.31
N GLY A 40 11.13 -10.47 11.61
CA GLY A 40 12.42 -10.93 12.11
C GLY A 40 13.56 -9.99 11.77
N LEU A 41 13.29 -8.68 11.72
CA LEU A 41 14.25 -7.66 11.37
C LEU A 41 14.61 -6.82 12.59
N ARG A 42 15.76 -6.15 12.51
CA ARG A 42 16.18 -5.16 13.50
C ARG A 42 15.57 -3.80 13.16
N ARG A 43 15.40 -2.93 14.18
CA ARG A 43 14.90 -1.58 13.98
C ARG A 43 15.73 -0.79 12.98
N GLN A 44 17.04 -0.98 13.00
CA GLN A 44 17.95 -0.33 12.06
C GLN A 44 17.61 -0.67 10.61
N SER A 45 17.22 -1.92 10.34
CA SER A 45 16.82 -2.34 8.99
C SER A 45 15.58 -1.59 8.53
N PHE A 46 14.63 -1.35 9.42
CA PHE A 46 13.46 -0.53 9.09
C PHE A 46 13.88 0.90 8.71
N TYR A 47 14.64 1.54 9.57
CA TYR A 47 15.01 2.94 9.38
C TYR A 47 15.99 3.15 8.22
N TYR A 48 16.61 2.09 7.76
CA TYR A 48 17.39 2.15 6.53
C TYR A 48 16.50 2.40 5.31
N HIS A 49 15.29 1.86 5.32
CA HIS A 49 14.37 1.93 4.17
C HIS A 49 13.29 3.00 4.33
N PHE A 50 12.83 3.24 5.53
CA PHE A 50 11.68 4.11 5.80
C PHE A 50 11.95 5.00 6.99
N LYS A 51 11.42 6.21 6.93
CA LYS A 51 11.54 7.19 7.99
C LYS A 51 10.69 6.83 9.20
N ASP A 52 9.46 6.37 8.95
CA ASP A 52 8.49 5.99 9.98
C ASP A 52 7.43 5.05 9.36
N VAL A 53 6.44 4.67 10.17
CA VAL A 53 5.36 3.79 9.72
C VAL A 53 4.55 4.43 8.60
N TYR A 54 4.34 5.74 8.64
CA TYR A 54 3.58 6.46 7.62
C TYR A 54 4.31 6.45 6.28
N ASP A 55 5.62 6.55 6.30
CA ASP A 55 6.45 6.45 5.11
C ASP A 55 6.33 5.07 4.46
N LEU A 56 6.34 4.02 5.27
CA LEU A 56 6.09 2.66 4.80
C LEU A 56 4.68 2.53 4.20
N PHE A 57 3.69 3.12 4.85
CA PHE A 57 2.31 3.08 4.36
C PHE A 57 2.20 3.76 3.00
N ASP A 58 2.80 4.92 2.84
CA ASP A 58 2.81 5.66 1.57
C ASP A 58 3.47 4.84 0.46
N TRP A 59 4.60 4.21 0.77
CA TRP A 59 5.28 3.32 -0.19
C TRP A 59 4.38 2.15 -0.58
N SER A 60 3.71 1.54 0.40
CA SER A 60 2.81 0.41 0.17
C SER A 60 1.65 0.80 -0.75
N VAL A 61 1.06 1.97 -0.53
CA VAL A 61 -0.01 2.49 -1.37
C VAL A 61 0.46 2.66 -2.82
N ARG A 62 1.66 3.22 -3.00
CA ARG A 62 2.21 3.40 -4.34
C ARG A 62 2.45 2.08 -5.05
N GLN A 63 2.92 1.07 -4.33
CA GLN A 63 3.14 -0.26 -4.91
C GLN A 63 1.82 -0.90 -5.35
N GLU A 64 0.78 -0.79 -4.53
CA GLU A 64 -0.54 -1.31 -4.86
C GLU A 64 -1.11 -0.61 -6.09
N ARG A 65 -0.94 0.70 -6.16
CA ARG A 65 -1.38 1.49 -7.32
C ARG A 65 -0.70 1.03 -8.60
N GLU A 66 0.61 0.80 -8.55
CA GLU A 66 1.35 0.31 -9.72
C GLU A 66 0.86 -1.06 -10.17
N LEU A 67 0.60 -1.96 -9.23
CA LEU A 67 0.08 -3.28 -9.54
C LEU A 67 -1.29 -3.20 -10.21
N LEU A 68 -2.17 -2.33 -9.73
CA LEU A 68 -3.48 -2.13 -10.33
C LEU A 68 -3.37 -1.57 -11.75
N LEU A 69 -2.45 -0.64 -11.99
CA LEU A 69 -2.22 -0.08 -13.31
C LEU A 69 -1.68 -1.12 -14.28
N ARG A 70 -0.80 -2.01 -13.82
CA ARG A 70 -0.30 -3.11 -14.66
C ARG A 70 -1.41 -4.08 -15.02
N ARG A 71 -2.32 -4.36 -14.08
CA ARG A 71 -3.48 -5.21 -14.36
C ARG A 71 -4.41 -4.59 -15.39
N GLN A 72 -4.53 -3.26 -15.40
CA GLN A 72 -5.31 -2.56 -16.41
C GLN A 72 -4.79 -2.81 -17.83
N ASP A 73 -3.49 -2.94 -17.99
CA ASP A 73 -2.90 -3.25 -19.29
C ASP A 73 -3.33 -4.63 -19.82
N GLU A 74 -3.68 -5.55 -18.91
CA GLU A 74 -4.17 -6.87 -19.27
C GLU A 74 -5.66 -6.88 -19.60
N PHE A 75 -6.42 -5.89 -19.08
CA PHE A 75 -7.84 -5.76 -19.31
C PHE A 75 -8.10 -4.67 -20.34
N LEU A 76 -8.47 -5.08 -21.55
CA LEU A 76 -8.70 -4.16 -22.65
C LEU A 76 -10.00 -3.35 -22.52
N THR A 77 -10.81 -3.63 -21.48
CA THR A 77 -12.07 -2.93 -21.30
C THR A 77 -12.10 -2.18 -19.97
N PHE A 78 -12.68 -0.99 -19.98
CA PHE A 78 -12.91 -0.18 -18.79
C PHE A 78 -13.70 -0.94 -17.74
N GLN A 79 -14.69 -1.73 -18.15
CA GLN A 79 -15.52 -2.52 -17.24
C GLN A 79 -14.70 -3.55 -16.48
N GLY A 80 -13.81 -4.27 -17.16
CA GLY A 80 -12.95 -5.25 -16.52
C GLY A 80 -12.06 -4.61 -15.44
N ALA A 81 -11.51 -3.44 -15.74
CA ALA A 81 -10.67 -2.70 -14.79
C ALA A 81 -11.46 -2.28 -13.54
N VAL A 82 -12.69 -1.82 -13.73
CA VAL A 82 -13.55 -1.40 -12.61
C VAL A 82 -13.90 -2.59 -11.72
N TRP A 83 -14.31 -3.71 -12.31
CA TRP A 83 -14.66 -4.90 -11.55
C TRP A 83 -13.47 -5.45 -10.79
N ASP A 84 -12.29 -5.48 -11.41
CA ASP A 84 -11.07 -5.93 -10.77
C ASP A 84 -10.70 -5.04 -9.57
N LEU A 85 -10.86 -3.75 -9.72
CA LEU A 85 -10.62 -2.79 -8.65
C LEU A 85 -11.58 -2.99 -7.48
N LEU A 86 -12.86 -3.21 -7.75
CA LEU A 86 -13.87 -3.45 -6.73
C LEU A 86 -13.58 -4.75 -5.95
N ASP A 87 -13.25 -5.82 -6.65
CA ASP A 87 -12.91 -7.08 -6.00
C ASP A 87 -11.65 -6.93 -5.15
N TYR A 88 -10.66 -6.24 -5.65
CA TYR A 88 -9.41 -6.01 -4.94
C TYR A 88 -9.64 -5.19 -3.67
N THR A 89 -10.43 -4.12 -3.76
CA THR A 89 -10.72 -3.28 -2.60
C THR A 89 -11.54 -4.01 -1.54
N ALA A 90 -12.44 -4.90 -1.96
CA ALA A 90 -13.22 -5.71 -1.02
C ALA A 90 -12.31 -6.63 -0.19
N GLU A 91 -11.35 -7.28 -0.83
CA GLU A 91 -10.38 -8.15 -0.14
C GLU A 91 -9.45 -7.38 0.78
N ASN A 92 -9.09 -6.14 0.41
CA ASN A 92 -8.14 -5.31 1.13
C ASN A 92 -8.81 -4.17 1.89
N ARG A 93 -10.08 -4.32 2.26
CA ARG A 93 -10.86 -3.27 2.90
C ARG A 93 -10.17 -2.61 4.09
N PRO A 94 -9.58 -3.36 5.06
CA PRO A 94 -8.91 -2.70 6.19
C PRO A 94 -7.76 -1.78 5.75
N TYR A 95 -7.04 -2.17 4.71
CA TYR A 95 -5.94 -1.37 4.18
C TYR A 95 -6.45 -0.05 3.59
N TYR A 96 -7.53 -0.09 2.81
CA TYR A 96 -8.10 1.11 2.20
C TYR A 96 -8.80 2.01 3.20
N VAL A 97 -9.37 1.44 4.26
CA VAL A 97 -9.91 2.25 5.37
C VAL A 97 -8.78 3.03 6.04
N ALA A 98 -7.62 2.40 6.26
CA ALA A 98 -6.45 3.07 6.82
C ALA A 98 -5.94 4.18 5.89
N PHE A 99 -5.92 3.92 4.59
CA PHE A 99 -5.55 4.92 3.58
C PHE A 99 -6.45 6.14 3.65
N TRP A 100 -7.76 5.92 3.69
CA TRP A 100 -8.75 6.99 3.77
C TRP A 100 -8.54 7.84 5.02
N LYS A 101 -8.35 7.20 6.17
CA LYS A 101 -8.18 7.89 7.45
C LYS A 101 -6.86 8.66 7.50
N HIS A 102 -5.79 8.10 6.95
CA HIS A 102 -4.46 8.71 6.99
C HIS A 102 -4.33 9.86 6.00
N GLN A 103 -4.65 9.61 4.74
CA GLN A 103 -4.52 10.61 3.66
C GLN A 103 -5.66 11.60 3.65
N GLY A 104 -6.78 11.26 4.30
CA GLY A 104 -7.95 12.10 4.32
C GLY A 104 -8.61 12.19 2.96
N HIS A 105 -9.51 13.18 2.84
CA HIS A 105 -10.23 13.38 1.60
C HIS A 105 -9.33 13.83 0.45
N GLN A 106 -8.21 14.46 0.76
CA GLN A 106 -7.31 14.99 -0.26
C GLN A 106 -6.63 13.89 -1.06
N GLY A 107 -6.15 12.83 -0.39
CA GLY A 107 -5.50 11.72 -1.06
C GLY A 107 -6.44 11.01 -2.01
N LEU A 108 -7.64 10.71 -1.57
CA LEU A 108 -8.64 10.05 -2.40
C LEU A 108 -9.13 10.95 -3.52
N ARG A 109 -9.33 12.23 -3.24
CA ARG A 109 -9.68 13.22 -4.28
C ARG A 109 -8.65 13.27 -5.37
N HIS A 110 -7.38 13.23 -5.01
CA HIS A 110 -6.30 13.28 -5.99
C HIS A 110 -6.37 12.08 -6.93
N ILE A 111 -6.56 10.89 -6.38
CA ILE A 111 -6.66 9.64 -7.14
C ILE A 111 -7.93 9.64 -8.00
N LEU A 112 -9.09 9.92 -7.39
CA LEU A 112 -10.36 9.93 -8.09
C LEU A 112 -10.49 11.10 -9.06
N GLY A 113 -9.92 12.25 -8.69
CA GLY A 113 -9.91 13.42 -9.55
C GLY A 113 -9.20 13.15 -10.86
N ASP A 114 -8.03 12.53 -10.81
CA ASP A 114 -7.29 12.15 -11.99
C ASP A 114 -8.09 11.17 -12.86
N ALA A 115 -8.75 10.21 -12.23
CA ALA A 115 -9.58 9.23 -12.94
C ALA A 115 -10.79 9.91 -13.62
N VAL A 116 -11.45 10.82 -12.91
CA VAL A 116 -12.62 11.54 -13.43
C VAL A 116 -12.21 12.49 -14.55
N GLU A 117 -11.12 13.20 -14.39
CA GLU A 117 -10.59 14.07 -15.45
C GLU A 117 -10.21 13.27 -16.69
N GLY A 118 -9.67 12.09 -16.52
CA GLY A 118 -9.36 11.20 -17.63
C GLY A 118 -10.59 10.70 -18.36
N LEU A 119 -11.76 10.70 -17.71
CA LEU A 119 -13.02 10.28 -18.31
C LEU A 119 -13.75 11.42 -19.04
N SER A 120 -13.44 12.64 -18.68
CA SER A 120 -14.07 13.79 -19.31
C SER A 120 -13.29 14.30 -20.51
#